data_ed335b44f047105f13a4ab9e9b087461
#
_entry.id   ed335b44f047105f13a4ab9e9b087461
#
_cell.length_a   1.000
_cell.length_b   1.000
_cell.length_c   1.000
_cell.angle_alpha   90.00
_cell.angle_beta   90.00
_cell.angle_gamma   90.00
#
_symmetry.space_group_name_H-M   'P 1'
#
loop_
_entity.id
_entity.type
_entity.pdbx_description
1 polymer ?
#
loop_
_entity_poly.entity_id
_entity_poly.type
_entity_poly.pdbx_seq_one_letter_code
_entity_poly.pdbx_strand_id
1 'polypeptide(L)'
;MSPAHAFYAEVLKTLKDSKFTFMVAGGFAVNHYTKLQRPTKDIDIFVKAGDYPKILNKFTSLGYKARVDDERWIAKVFKGKIYVDIIFGSSNMVAPVTDDWFKDSRTARFFNNEVKIPSVTDLIWSKVFIQNRCRYDGADIAHLILLKHQEINWERLLCLMEQYWEVLLVHLLNFRFIYPSEREKIPSWLLHELLSKLQNQFDLPTPKLKVCRDRMFSVADYTVDVTELGFADVVGGENERKPA
;
A
#
# COMPACT_ATOMS: atom_id res chain seq x y z
N MET A 1 -9.45 -10.14 -25.22
CA MET A 1 -8.88 -9.21 -24.20
C MET A 1 -9.85 -8.06 -24.02
N SER A 2 -10.20 -7.69 -22.78
CA SER A 2 -11.11 -6.56 -22.55
C SER A 2 -10.44 -5.23 -22.95
N PRO A 3 -11.21 -4.16 -23.24
CA PRO A 3 -10.62 -2.84 -23.53
C PRO A 3 -9.67 -2.34 -22.43
N ALA A 4 -9.99 -2.62 -21.15
CA ALA A 4 -9.12 -2.27 -20.03
C ALA A 4 -7.79 -3.05 -20.08
N HIS A 5 -7.84 -4.36 -20.31
CA HIS A 5 -6.64 -5.19 -20.40
C HIS A 5 -5.76 -4.81 -21.61
N ALA A 6 -6.36 -4.40 -22.73
CA ALA A 6 -5.62 -3.90 -23.88
C ALA A 6 -4.87 -2.60 -23.55
N PHE A 7 -5.53 -1.68 -22.83
CA PHE A 7 -4.90 -0.45 -22.37
C PHE A 7 -3.79 -0.72 -21.34
N TYR A 8 -4.00 -1.62 -20.39
CA TYR A 8 -2.97 -1.99 -19.42
C TYR A 8 -1.73 -2.60 -20.12
N ALA A 9 -1.94 -3.48 -21.12
CA ALA A 9 -0.85 -4.03 -21.92
C ALA A 9 -0.04 -2.92 -22.62
N GLU A 10 -0.73 -1.93 -23.20
CA GLU A 10 -0.14 -0.79 -23.88
C GLU A 10 0.68 0.08 -22.92
N VAL A 11 0.14 0.37 -21.71
CA VAL A 11 0.85 1.13 -20.67
C VAL A 11 2.12 0.41 -20.23
N LEU A 12 2.03 -0.90 -19.92
CA LEU A 12 3.20 -1.68 -19.51
C LEU A 12 4.27 -1.72 -20.60
N LYS A 13 3.87 -1.90 -21.85
CA LYS A 13 4.80 -1.87 -23.00
C LYS A 13 5.47 -0.49 -23.13
N THR A 14 4.71 0.60 -23.04
CA THR A 14 5.22 1.97 -23.13
C THR A 14 6.26 2.26 -22.03
N LEU A 15 5.98 1.86 -20.79
CA LEU A 15 6.91 2.03 -19.67
C LEU A 15 8.21 1.27 -19.89
N LYS A 16 8.14 0.02 -20.38
CA LYS A 16 9.32 -0.79 -20.72
C LYS A 16 10.14 -0.19 -21.86
N ASP A 17 9.50 0.16 -22.96
CA ASP A 17 10.15 0.71 -24.15
C ASP A 17 10.83 2.06 -23.83
N SER A 18 10.26 2.82 -22.89
CA SER A 18 10.84 4.07 -22.39
C SER A 18 11.89 3.88 -21.27
N LYS A 19 12.16 2.61 -20.88
CA LYS A 19 13.15 2.25 -19.85
C LYS A 19 12.86 2.84 -18.46
N PHE A 20 11.60 3.12 -18.15
CA PHE A 20 11.23 3.52 -16.80
C PHE A 20 11.31 2.34 -15.83
N THR A 21 11.75 2.63 -14.61
CA THR A 21 11.73 1.64 -13.52
C THR A 21 10.37 1.65 -12.85
N PHE A 22 9.66 0.52 -12.89
CA PHE A 22 8.30 0.40 -12.35
C PHE A 22 7.99 -1.03 -11.89
N MET A 23 6.94 -1.18 -11.10
CA MET A 23 6.37 -2.47 -10.68
C MET A 23 4.85 -2.45 -10.84
N VAL A 24 4.27 -3.60 -11.18
CA VAL A 24 2.82 -3.82 -11.05
C VAL A 24 2.55 -4.24 -9.61
N ALA A 25 1.66 -3.53 -8.94
CA ALA A 25 1.35 -3.70 -7.52
C ALA A 25 -0.15 -3.96 -7.27
N GLY A 26 -0.65 -3.59 -6.10
CA GLY A 26 -2.07 -3.63 -5.75
C GLY A 26 -2.71 -5.00 -5.92
N GLY A 27 -3.96 -5.02 -6.37
CA GLY A 27 -4.75 -6.23 -6.53
C GLY A 27 -4.15 -7.22 -7.54
N PHE A 28 -3.50 -6.75 -8.60
CA PHE A 28 -2.83 -7.62 -9.58
C PHE A 28 -1.66 -8.39 -8.96
N ALA A 29 -0.84 -7.74 -8.13
CA ALA A 29 0.27 -8.41 -7.44
C ALA A 29 -0.25 -9.41 -6.39
N VAL A 30 -1.28 -9.05 -5.60
CA VAL A 30 -1.93 -9.96 -4.65
C VAL A 30 -2.45 -11.20 -5.37
N ASN A 31 -3.21 -11.03 -6.46
CA ASN A 31 -3.72 -12.16 -7.25
C ASN A 31 -2.60 -13.03 -7.83
N HIS A 32 -1.49 -12.41 -8.25
CA HIS A 32 -0.34 -13.16 -8.75
C HIS A 32 0.27 -14.06 -7.66
N TYR A 33 0.48 -13.54 -6.44
CA TYR A 33 1.04 -14.30 -5.33
C TYR A 33 0.07 -15.38 -4.82
N THR A 34 -1.18 -15.00 -4.59
CA THR A 34 -2.16 -15.87 -3.93
C THR A 34 -2.83 -16.85 -4.87
N LYS A 35 -2.79 -16.58 -6.19
CA LYS A 35 -3.56 -17.30 -7.23
C LYS A 35 -5.08 -17.20 -7.05
N LEU A 36 -5.53 -16.35 -6.14
CA LEU A 36 -6.94 -16.01 -5.99
C LEU A 36 -7.33 -15.03 -7.10
N GLN A 37 -8.40 -15.35 -7.83
CA GLN A 37 -8.87 -14.47 -8.93
C GLN A 37 -9.89 -13.44 -8.38
N ARG A 38 -9.41 -12.55 -7.52
CA ARG A 38 -10.26 -11.49 -6.99
C ARG A 38 -10.43 -10.38 -8.04
N PRO A 39 -11.66 -9.86 -8.23
CA PRO A 39 -11.87 -8.72 -9.12
C PRO A 39 -11.03 -7.52 -8.67
N THR A 40 -10.36 -6.87 -9.63
CA THR A 40 -9.69 -5.59 -9.43
C THR A 40 -10.19 -4.60 -10.47
N LYS A 41 -10.40 -3.35 -10.08
CA LYS A 41 -11.02 -2.31 -10.93
C LYS A 41 -10.00 -1.62 -11.83
N ASP A 42 -8.76 -1.54 -11.38
CA ASP A 42 -7.66 -0.77 -11.95
C ASP A 42 -6.34 -1.54 -11.80
N ILE A 43 -5.31 -1.02 -12.42
CA ILE A 43 -3.95 -1.51 -12.26
C ILE A 43 -3.11 -0.44 -11.55
N ASP A 44 -2.46 -0.84 -10.47
CA ASP A 44 -1.54 0.00 -9.70
C ASP A 44 -0.13 -0.18 -10.25
N ILE A 45 0.51 0.91 -10.67
CA ILE A 45 1.91 0.94 -11.12
C ILE A 45 2.73 1.72 -10.11
N PHE A 46 3.62 1.03 -9.41
CA PHE A 46 4.53 1.64 -8.45
C PHE A 46 5.78 2.15 -9.15
N VAL A 47 6.11 3.42 -8.89
CA VAL A 47 7.28 4.12 -9.44
C VAL A 47 7.92 4.99 -8.36
N LYS A 48 9.18 5.39 -8.55
CA LYS A 48 9.80 6.37 -7.64
C LYS A 48 9.21 7.76 -7.84
N ALA A 49 9.12 8.54 -6.77
CA ALA A 49 8.59 9.91 -6.82
C ALA A 49 9.30 10.81 -7.84
N GLY A 50 10.62 10.67 -8.01
CA GLY A 50 11.37 11.43 -9.02
C GLY A 50 11.09 11.06 -10.49
N ASP A 51 10.39 9.95 -10.74
CA ASP A 51 10.14 9.47 -12.10
C ASP A 51 8.70 9.71 -12.57
N TYR A 52 7.72 9.87 -11.67
CA TYR A 52 6.33 10.04 -12.08
C TYR A 52 6.09 11.24 -13.01
N PRO A 53 6.74 12.43 -12.87
CA PRO A 53 6.50 13.54 -13.79
C PRO A 53 6.96 13.22 -15.21
N LYS A 54 8.09 12.52 -15.36
CA LYS A 54 8.62 12.07 -16.66
C LYS A 54 7.67 11.05 -17.31
N ILE A 55 7.11 10.14 -16.50
CA ILE A 55 6.13 9.15 -16.94
C ILE A 55 4.86 9.85 -17.44
N LEU A 56 4.29 10.81 -16.68
CA LEU A 56 3.12 11.55 -17.09
C LEU A 56 3.38 12.33 -18.39
N ASN A 57 4.52 13.01 -18.51
CA ASN A 57 4.91 13.73 -19.72
C ASN A 57 5.01 12.79 -20.94
N LYS A 58 5.56 11.57 -20.73
CA LYS A 58 5.61 10.56 -21.81
C LYS A 58 4.21 10.18 -22.27
N PHE A 59 3.28 9.88 -21.36
CA PHE A 59 1.91 9.52 -21.75
C PHE A 59 1.16 10.68 -22.38
N THR A 60 1.34 11.91 -21.88
CA THR A 60 0.76 13.12 -22.48
C THR A 60 1.27 13.33 -23.92
N SER A 61 2.56 13.12 -24.18
CA SER A 61 3.13 13.22 -25.55
C SER A 61 2.58 12.16 -26.51
N LEU A 62 2.03 11.07 -26.01
CA LEU A 62 1.35 10.02 -26.76
C LEU A 62 -0.17 10.26 -26.91
N GLY A 63 -0.67 11.42 -26.45
CA GLY A 63 -2.07 11.82 -26.56
C GLY A 63 -2.97 11.29 -25.44
N TYR A 64 -2.43 10.67 -24.38
CA TYR A 64 -3.21 10.28 -23.21
C TYR A 64 -3.47 11.46 -22.29
N LYS A 65 -4.63 11.48 -21.64
CA LYS A 65 -4.87 12.40 -20.52
C LYS A 65 -4.14 11.90 -19.29
N ALA A 66 -3.35 12.74 -18.66
CA ALA A 66 -2.71 12.49 -17.38
C ALA A 66 -3.13 13.52 -16.34
N ARG A 67 -3.21 13.13 -15.06
CA ARG A 67 -3.59 14.01 -13.96
C ARG A 67 -2.88 13.56 -12.68
N VAL A 68 -2.39 14.51 -11.90
CA VAL A 68 -1.97 14.28 -10.52
C VAL A 68 -3.20 14.44 -9.64
N ASP A 69 -3.58 13.38 -8.94
CA ASP A 69 -4.73 13.40 -8.02
C ASP A 69 -4.29 13.85 -6.62
N ASP A 70 -3.07 13.48 -6.19
CA ASP A 70 -2.43 13.96 -4.98
C ASP A 70 -0.90 13.94 -5.19
N GLU A 71 -0.27 15.10 -5.07
CA GLU A 71 1.17 15.29 -5.32
C GLU A 71 2.07 14.49 -4.36
N ARG A 72 1.53 14.00 -3.25
CA ARG A 72 2.25 13.23 -2.24
C ARG A 72 2.42 11.77 -2.62
N TRP A 73 1.47 11.19 -3.43
CA TRP A 73 1.50 9.74 -3.60
C TRP A 73 0.90 9.16 -4.90
N ILE A 74 0.01 9.88 -5.63
CA ILE A 74 -0.74 9.27 -6.75
C ILE A 74 -1.01 10.22 -7.91
N ALA A 75 -0.83 9.70 -9.10
CA ALA A 75 -1.28 10.30 -10.36
C ALA A 75 -1.99 9.25 -11.22
N LYS A 76 -2.69 9.67 -12.26
CA LYS A 76 -3.46 8.78 -13.15
C LYS A 76 -3.18 9.07 -14.61
N VAL A 77 -3.20 7.99 -15.41
CA VAL A 77 -3.18 8.05 -16.88
C VAL A 77 -4.48 7.44 -17.40
N PHE A 78 -5.17 8.15 -18.29
CA PHE A 78 -6.53 7.81 -18.74
C PHE A 78 -6.59 7.47 -20.23
N LYS A 79 -7.44 6.49 -20.57
CA LYS A 79 -7.94 6.22 -21.93
C LYS A 79 -9.46 6.14 -21.88
N GLY A 80 -10.12 7.27 -22.20
CA GLY A 80 -11.55 7.42 -21.99
C GLY A 80 -11.93 7.32 -20.50
N LYS A 81 -12.76 6.32 -20.16
CA LYS A 81 -13.15 6.05 -18.76
C LYS A 81 -12.22 5.07 -18.02
N ILE A 82 -11.29 4.43 -18.73
CA ILE A 82 -10.33 3.50 -18.15
C ILE A 82 -9.11 4.28 -17.68
N TYR A 83 -8.52 3.90 -16.57
CA TYR A 83 -7.31 4.55 -16.05
C TYR A 83 -6.34 3.55 -15.43
N VAL A 84 -5.13 4.02 -15.24
CA VAL A 84 -4.03 3.34 -14.55
C VAL A 84 -3.56 4.27 -13.45
N ASP A 85 -3.38 3.73 -12.24
CA ASP A 85 -2.82 4.46 -11.12
C ASP A 85 -1.28 4.42 -11.16
N ILE A 86 -0.67 5.59 -11.15
CA ILE A 86 0.78 5.79 -11.02
C ILE A 86 1.02 6.20 -9.58
N ILE A 87 1.54 5.27 -8.78
CA ILE A 87 1.67 5.41 -7.33
C ILE A 87 3.16 5.52 -6.99
N PHE A 88 3.52 6.55 -6.24
CA PHE A 88 4.91 6.82 -5.84
C PHE A 88 5.10 6.95 -4.33
N GLY A 89 4.05 6.68 -3.57
CA GLY A 89 4.05 6.66 -2.11
C GLY A 89 2.77 6.07 -1.56
N SER A 90 2.46 6.36 -0.32
CA SER A 90 1.18 6.05 0.34
C SER A 90 0.47 7.34 0.73
N SER A 91 -0.86 7.32 0.81
CA SER A 91 -1.67 8.50 1.16
C SER A 91 -1.29 9.13 2.51
N ASN A 92 -0.75 8.33 3.42
CA ASN A 92 -0.25 8.74 4.74
C ASN A 92 1.26 9.05 4.76
N MET A 93 1.94 9.01 3.61
CA MET A 93 3.38 9.26 3.41
C MET A 93 4.34 8.31 4.16
N VAL A 94 3.83 7.21 4.75
CA VAL A 94 4.65 6.25 5.51
C VAL A 94 5.46 5.33 4.61
N ALA A 95 4.91 4.96 3.45
CA ALA A 95 5.51 3.98 2.54
C ALA A 95 5.87 4.62 1.17
N PRO A 96 6.94 5.40 1.08
CA PRO A 96 7.44 5.91 -0.21
C PRO A 96 8.02 4.76 -1.04
N VAL A 97 7.81 4.79 -2.35
CA VAL A 97 8.41 3.80 -3.26
C VAL A 97 9.88 4.17 -3.48
N THR A 98 10.79 3.36 -2.93
CA THR A 98 12.25 3.58 -2.97
C THR A 98 12.97 2.51 -3.79
N ASP A 99 14.29 2.64 -3.96
CA ASP A 99 15.11 1.64 -4.66
C ASP A 99 15.11 0.28 -3.96
N ASP A 100 14.87 0.22 -2.64
CA ASP A 100 14.85 -1.03 -1.90
C ASP A 100 13.69 -1.93 -2.31
N TRP A 101 12.54 -1.36 -2.68
CA TRP A 101 11.43 -2.12 -3.24
C TRP A 101 11.81 -2.85 -4.53
N PHE A 102 12.67 -2.23 -5.35
CA PHE A 102 13.12 -2.82 -6.61
C PHE A 102 14.20 -3.89 -6.42
N LYS A 103 15.00 -3.81 -5.36
CA LYS A 103 16.01 -4.84 -5.02
C LYS A 103 15.35 -6.17 -4.71
N ASP A 104 14.29 -6.14 -3.89
CA ASP A 104 13.57 -7.33 -3.42
C ASP A 104 12.41 -7.75 -4.35
N SER A 105 12.23 -7.04 -5.47
CA SER A 105 11.14 -7.29 -6.42
C SER A 105 11.25 -8.67 -7.08
N ARG A 106 10.09 -9.23 -7.45
CA ARG A 106 9.97 -10.47 -8.22
C ARG A 106 9.55 -10.17 -9.65
N THR A 107 9.81 -11.11 -10.55
CA THR A 107 9.33 -11.03 -11.93
C THR A 107 7.99 -11.76 -12.06
N ALA A 108 7.06 -11.13 -12.76
CA ALA A 108 5.74 -11.67 -13.07
C ALA A 108 5.35 -11.35 -14.51
N ARG A 109 4.33 -12.03 -15.03
CA ARG A 109 3.83 -11.78 -16.39
C ARG A 109 2.38 -11.33 -16.36
N PHE A 110 2.12 -10.11 -16.88
CA PHE A 110 0.79 -9.55 -17.05
C PHE A 110 0.59 -9.07 -18.49
N PHE A 111 -0.55 -9.42 -19.10
CA PHE A 111 -0.93 -8.97 -20.44
C PHE A 111 0.20 -9.12 -21.48
N ASN A 112 0.88 -10.28 -21.46
CA ASN A 112 2.04 -10.61 -22.30
C ASN A 112 3.31 -9.76 -22.03
N ASN A 113 3.33 -8.94 -20.99
CA ASN A 113 4.51 -8.22 -20.56
C ASN A 113 5.15 -8.87 -19.33
N GLU A 114 6.43 -9.11 -19.38
CA GLU A 114 7.22 -9.46 -18.20
C GLU A 114 7.59 -8.17 -17.48
N VAL A 115 7.25 -8.08 -16.19
CA VAL A 115 7.39 -6.89 -15.35
C VAL A 115 7.78 -7.28 -13.93
N LYS A 116 8.23 -6.32 -13.14
CA LYS A 116 8.46 -6.50 -11.72
C LYS A 116 7.18 -6.35 -10.91
N ILE A 117 7.13 -7.03 -9.76
CA ILE A 117 6.12 -6.87 -8.69
C ILE A 117 6.85 -6.68 -7.35
N PRO A 118 6.27 -5.95 -6.38
CA PRO A 118 6.85 -5.84 -5.04
C PRO A 118 7.03 -7.20 -4.40
N SER A 119 7.99 -7.33 -3.47
CA SER A 119 8.06 -8.50 -2.58
C SER A 119 6.76 -8.65 -1.78
N VAL A 120 6.51 -9.85 -1.25
CA VAL A 120 5.34 -10.08 -0.37
C VAL A 120 5.37 -9.15 0.84
N THR A 121 6.55 -8.90 1.39
CA THR A 121 6.79 -8.01 2.52
C THR A 121 6.38 -6.57 2.20
N ASP A 122 6.87 -6.02 1.08
CA ASP A 122 6.55 -4.66 0.66
C ASP A 122 5.08 -4.52 0.28
N LEU A 123 4.51 -5.55 -0.33
CA LEU A 123 3.09 -5.57 -0.68
C LEU A 123 2.20 -5.52 0.57
N ILE A 124 2.56 -6.27 1.63
CA ILE A 124 1.89 -6.17 2.94
C ILE A 124 2.05 -4.75 3.49
N TRP A 125 3.28 -4.21 3.52
CA TRP A 125 3.55 -2.88 4.04
C TRP A 125 2.73 -1.79 3.33
N SER A 126 2.56 -1.88 2.01
CA SER A 126 1.72 -0.93 1.26
C SER A 126 0.24 -0.95 1.64
N LYS A 127 -0.23 -1.96 2.37
CA LYS A 127 -1.64 -2.22 2.65
C LYS A 127 -2.04 -2.08 4.12
N VAL A 128 -1.08 -2.16 5.06
CA VAL A 128 -1.38 -2.24 6.50
C VAL A 128 -2.17 -1.05 7.04
N PHE A 129 -2.05 0.13 6.42
CA PHE A 129 -2.79 1.32 6.84
C PHE A 129 -4.13 1.52 6.12
N ILE A 130 -4.49 0.65 5.17
CA ILE A 130 -5.76 0.78 4.45
C ILE A 130 -6.88 0.11 5.27
N GLN A 131 -7.39 0.85 6.24
CA GLN A 131 -8.37 0.43 7.24
C GLN A 131 -9.41 1.54 7.46
N ASN A 132 -10.17 1.88 6.44
CA ASN A 132 -11.20 2.90 6.54
C ASN A 132 -12.58 2.38 6.13
N ARG A 133 -13.61 3.17 6.34
CA ARG A 133 -15.01 2.83 6.03
C ARG A 133 -15.23 2.41 4.58
N CYS A 134 -14.48 3.01 3.64
CA CYS A 134 -14.67 2.77 2.20
C CYS A 134 -13.79 1.63 1.67
N ARG A 135 -12.66 1.34 2.33
CA ARG A 135 -11.69 0.35 1.90
C ARG A 135 -10.96 -0.29 3.08
N TYR A 136 -10.91 -1.60 3.08
CA TYR A 136 -10.17 -2.40 4.05
C TYR A 136 -9.37 -3.49 3.33
N ASP A 137 -8.05 -3.37 3.35
CA ASP A 137 -7.14 -4.31 2.67
C ASP A 137 -6.66 -5.46 3.58
N GLY A 138 -7.20 -5.60 4.78
CA GLY A 138 -6.83 -6.66 5.73
C GLY A 138 -7.06 -8.08 5.20
N ALA A 139 -8.03 -8.28 4.29
CA ALA A 139 -8.22 -9.56 3.63
C ALA A 139 -7.05 -9.91 2.69
N ASP A 140 -6.47 -8.91 1.99
CA ASP A 140 -5.28 -9.12 1.16
C ASP A 140 -4.08 -9.53 2.00
N ILE A 141 -3.88 -8.85 3.13
CA ILE A 141 -2.81 -9.18 4.10
C ILE A 141 -2.99 -10.59 4.64
N ALA A 142 -4.20 -10.93 5.08
CA ALA A 142 -4.50 -12.26 5.60
C ALA A 142 -4.25 -13.36 4.55
N HIS A 143 -4.63 -13.16 3.30
CA HIS A 143 -4.37 -14.11 2.21
C HIS A 143 -2.87 -14.21 1.86
N LEU A 144 -2.13 -13.10 1.89
CA LEU A 144 -0.68 -13.12 1.69
C LEU A 144 0.02 -13.90 2.80
N ILE A 145 -0.36 -13.70 4.07
CA ILE A 145 0.17 -14.50 5.19
C ILE A 145 -0.20 -15.97 5.00
N LEU A 146 -1.47 -16.27 4.74
CA LEU A 146 -1.96 -17.65 4.59
C LEU A 146 -1.19 -18.44 3.54
N LEU A 147 -0.94 -17.83 2.38
CA LEU A 147 -0.45 -18.51 1.18
C LEU A 147 1.04 -18.28 0.91
N LYS A 148 1.66 -17.26 1.55
CA LYS A 148 3.01 -16.79 1.24
C LYS A 148 3.86 -16.47 2.48
N HIS A 149 3.48 -16.93 3.67
CA HIS A 149 4.21 -16.65 4.91
C HIS A 149 5.72 -16.95 4.84
N GLN A 150 6.12 -17.98 4.07
CA GLN A 150 7.54 -18.35 3.88
C GLN A 150 8.33 -17.35 3.00
N GLU A 151 7.63 -16.52 2.21
CA GLU A 151 8.24 -15.49 1.38
C GLU A 151 8.26 -14.11 2.08
N ILE A 152 7.68 -14.00 3.29
CA ILE A 152 7.67 -12.77 4.09
C ILE A 152 8.99 -12.67 4.86
N ASN A 153 9.71 -11.57 4.67
CA ASN A 153 10.81 -11.20 5.55
C ASN A 153 10.22 -10.48 6.78
N TRP A 154 9.99 -11.25 7.83
CA TRP A 154 9.32 -10.79 9.05
C TRP A 154 10.15 -9.77 9.84
N GLU A 155 11.48 -9.92 9.87
CA GLU A 155 12.38 -8.96 10.51
C GLU A 155 12.31 -7.61 9.80
N ARG A 156 12.34 -7.62 8.46
CA ARG A 156 12.20 -6.39 7.67
C ARG A 156 10.81 -5.78 7.85
N LEU A 157 9.75 -6.58 7.88
CA LEU A 157 8.40 -6.07 8.11
C LEU A 157 8.27 -5.41 9.49
N LEU A 158 8.83 -6.03 10.53
CA LEU A 158 8.88 -5.46 11.87
C LEU A 158 9.66 -4.14 11.88
N CYS A 159 10.81 -4.08 11.22
CA CYS A 159 11.62 -2.85 11.10
C CYS A 159 10.84 -1.73 10.39
N LEU A 160 10.18 -2.02 9.27
CA LEU A 160 9.35 -1.05 8.53
C LEU A 160 8.16 -0.53 9.37
N MET A 161 7.67 -1.36 10.29
CA MET A 161 6.52 -1.07 11.14
C MET A 161 6.90 -0.66 12.57
N GLU A 162 8.17 -0.41 12.87
CA GLU A 162 8.63 -0.20 14.24
C GLU A 162 7.88 0.89 14.99
N GLN A 163 7.63 2.04 14.35
CA GLN A 163 6.84 3.14 14.93
C GLN A 163 5.33 2.88 14.93
N TYR A 164 4.89 1.85 14.21
CA TYR A 164 3.50 1.50 13.97
C TYR A 164 3.23 0.04 14.31
N TRP A 165 4.00 -0.51 15.23
CA TRP A 165 3.94 -1.92 15.61
C TRP A 165 2.54 -2.37 16.07
N GLU A 166 1.75 -1.46 16.66
CA GLU A 166 0.35 -1.73 17.06
C GLU A 166 -0.50 -2.09 15.83
N VAL A 167 -0.32 -1.39 14.71
CA VAL A 167 -1.02 -1.67 13.45
C VAL A 167 -0.64 -3.06 12.93
N LEU A 168 0.63 -3.42 12.98
CA LEU A 168 1.09 -4.76 12.62
C LEU A 168 0.46 -5.81 13.53
N LEU A 169 0.50 -5.61 14.86
CA LEU A 169 -0.08 -6.53 15.84
C LEU A 169 -1.56 -6.77 15.57
N VAL A 170 -2.34 -5.73 15.27
CA VAL A 170 -3.77 -5.85 14.93
C VAL A 170 -3.98 -6.76 13.72
N HIS A 171 -3.20 -6.60 12.64
CA HIS A 171 -3.31 -7.50 11.48
C HIS A 171 -2.94 -8.95 11.80
N LEU A 172 -1.92 -9.18 12.62
CA LEU A 172 -1.52 -10.53 13.04
C LEU A 172 -2.58 -11.19 13.92
N LEU A 173 -3.20 -10.44 14.84
CA LEU A 173 -4.31 -10.93 15.65
C LEU A 173 -5.55 -11.21 14.78
N ASN A 174 -5.88 -10.34 13.83
CA ASN A 174 -6.96 -10.59 12.86
C ASN A 174 -6.70 -11.87 12.06
N PHE A 175 -5.48 -12.11 11.59
CA PHE A 175 -5.13 -13.35 10.90
C PHE A 175 -5.37 -14.57 11.78
N ARG A 176 -4.93 -14.53 13.04
CA ARG A 176 -5.11 -15.63 14.00
C ARG A 176 -6.58 -15.90 14.34
N PHE A 177 -7.39 -14.84 14.36
CA PHE A 177 -8.84 -14.93 14.53
C PHE A 177 -9.53 -15.58 13.32
N ILE A 178 -9.15 -15.13 12.10
CA ILE A 178 -9.74 -15.62 10.85
C ILE A 178 -9.34 -17.07 10.58
N TYR A 179 -8.07 -17.42 10.83
CA TYR A 179 -7.50 -18.74 10.54
C TYR A 179 -6.85 -19.37 11.78
N PRO A 180 -7.64 -19.82 12.76
CA PRO A 180 -7.10 -20.35 14.02
C PRO A 180 -6.26 -21.62 13.83
N SER A 181 -6.51 -22.41 12.79
CA SER A 181 -5.72 -23.60 12.42
C SER A 181 -4.36 -23.28 11.80
N GLU A 182 -4.15 -22.03 11.35
CA GLU A 182 -2.96 -21.61 10.58
C GLU A 182 -2.07 -20.64 11.37
N ARG A 183 -2.30 -20.52 12.66
CA ARG A 183 -1.63 -19.53 13.51
C ARG A 183 -0.11 -19.65 13.57
N GLU A 184 0.43 -20.86 13.30
CA GLU A 184 1.86 -21.12 13.22
C GLU A 184 2.55 -20.51 12.00
N LYS A 185 1.79 -20.02 11.02
CA LYS A 185 2.33 -19.27 9.87
C LYS A 185 2.90 -17.91 10.25
N ILE A 186 2.53 -17.41 11.44
CA ILE A 186 3.16 -16.24 12.04
C ILE A 186 4.27 -16.73 12.99
N PRO A 187 5.52 -16.26 12.83
CA PRO A 187 6.60 -16.64 13.74
C PRO A 187 6.27 -16.27 15.18
N SER A 188 6.47 -17.23 16.11
CA SER A 188 6.18 -17.00 17.53
C SER A 188 7.02 -15.87 18.13
N TRP A 189 8.30 -15.75 17.71
CA TRP A 189 9.18 -14.67 18.16
C TRP A 189 8.61 -13.27 17.87
N LEU A 190 7.98 -13.09 16.70
CA LEU A 190 7.39 -11.80 16.30
C LEU A 190 6.22 -11.42 17.22
N LEU A 191 5.34 -12.40 17.53
CA LEU A 191 4.25 -12.15 18.47
C LEU A 191 4.75 -11.87 19.88
N HIS A 192 5.77 -12.60 20.35
CA HIS A 192 6.38 -12.31 21.65
C HIS A 192 6.98 -10.91 21.70
N GLU A 193 7.69 -10.49 20.67
CA GLU A 193 8.26 -9.15 20.58
C GLU A 193 7.17 -8.07 20.66
N LEU A 194 6.11 -8.19 19.84
CA LEU A 194 5.02 -7.23 19.81
C LEU A 194 4.21 -7.20 21.12
N LEU A 195 3.96 -8.35 21.73
CA LEU A 195 3.29 -8.43 23.03
C LEU A 195 4.16 -7.86 24.16
N SER A 196 5.47 -8.09 24.12
CA SER A 196 6.40 -7.47 25.08
C SER A 196 6.42 -5.95 24.97
N LYS A 197 6.39 -5.42 23.74
CA LYS A 197 6.24 -3.96 23.52
C LYS A 197 4.95 -3.41 24.14
N LEU A 198 3.84 -4.15 24.01
CA LEU A 198 2.56 -3.76 24.61
C LEU A 198 2.62 -3.82 26.15
N GLN A 199 3.15 -4.91 26.72
CA GLN A 199 3.30 -5.07 28.16
C GLN A 199 4.15 -3.98 28.79
N ASN A 200 5.27 -3.62 28.15
CA ASN A 200 6.16 -2.56 28.63
C ASN A 200 5.48 -1.17 28.64
N GLN A 201 4.42 -0.97 27.89
CA GLN A 201 3.68 0.30 27.90
C GLN A 201 2.74 0.44 29.10
N PHE A 202 2.33 -0.65 29.76
CA PHE A 202 1.40 -0.58 30.89
C PHE A 202 1.98 0.16 32.09
N ASP A 203 3.28 0.11 32.27
CA ASP A 203 3.98 0.79 33.38
C ASP A 203 4.45 2.22 33.01
N LEU A 204 4.26 2.63 31.76
CA LEU A 204 4.62 3.97 31.30
C LEU A 204 3.53 4.99 31.64
N PRO A 205 3.90 6.23 32.00
CA PRO A 205 2.91 7.28 32.20
C PRO A 205 2.17 7.59 30.89
N THR A 206 0.88 7.82 30.98
CA THR A 206 0.06 8.23 29.81
C THR A 206 0.60 9.51 29.20
N PRO A 207 0.81 9.57 27.87
CA PRO A 207 1.26 10.77 27.19
C PRO A 207 0.33 11.97 27.46
N LYS A 208 0.90 13.12 27.85
CA LYS A 208 0.12 14.33 28.09
C LYS A 208 -0.33 15.04 26.83
N LEU A 209 0.43 14.87 25.73
CA LEU A 209 0.08 15.48 24.45
C LEU A 209 -1.05 14.69 23.78
N LYS A 210 -2.13 15.38 23.48
CA LYS A 210 -3.24 14.82 22.71
C LYS A 210 -2.84 14.77 21.23
N VAL A 211 -2.56 13.59 20.72
CA VAL A 211 -2.18 13.35 19.32
C VAL A 211 -3.12 12.33 18.72
N CYS A 212 -3.70 12.63 17.55
CA CYS A 212 -4.44 11.67 16.73
C CYS A 212 -3.61 11.28 15.50
N ARG A 213 -3.43 9.98 15.29
CA ARG A 213 -2.73 9.42 14.11
C ARG A 213 -3.71 9.06 13.00
N ASP A 214 -4.80 9.79 12.91
CA ASP A 214 -5.98 9.51 12.12
C ASP A 214 -5.71 9.41 10.62
N ARG A 215 -4.91 10.32 10.08
CA ARG A 215 -4.58 10.35 8.64
C ARG A 215 -3.83 9.11 8.16
N MET A 216 -3.29 8.31 9.07
CA MET A 216 -2.69 7.03 8.73
C MET A 216 -3.70 6.01 8.23
N PHE A 217 -4.95 6.12 8.66
CA PHE A 217 -6.04 5.22 8.27
C PHE A 217 -7.06 5.92 7.38
N SER A 218 -7.59 7.06 7.81
CA SER A 218 -8.66 7.79 7.12
C SER A 218 -8.75 9.23 7.58
N VAL A 219 -8.43 10.16 6.70
CA VAL A 219 -8.60 11.60 6.97
C VAL A 219 -10.06 11.93 7.25
N ALA A 220 -10.99 11.37 6.46
CA ALA A 220 -12.40 11.71 6.54
C ALA A 220 -13.08 11.25 7.85
N ASP A 221 -12.71 10.06 8.34
CA ASP A 221 -13.40 9.46 9.49
C ASP A 221 -13.00 10.11 10.82
N TYR A 222 -11.79 10.70 10.90
CA TYR A 222 -11.23 11.26 12.14
C TYR A 222 -11.06 12.78 12.12
N THR A 223 -11.52 13.49 11.10
CA THR A 223 -11.39 14.96 11.03
C THR A 223 -11.96 15.64 12.28
N VAL A 224 -13.05 15.12 12.86
CA VAL A 224 -13.68 15.63 14.08
C VAL A 224 -12.73 15.63 15.28
N ASP A 225 -11.81 14.66 15.36
CA ASP A 225 -10.84 14.55 16.47
C ASP A 225 -9.91 15.77 16.51
N VAL A 226 -9.50 16.24 15.33
CA VAL A 226 -8.64 17.42 15.21
C VAL A 226 -9.44 18.71 15.31
N THR A 227 -10.62 18.79 14.66
CA THR A 227 -11.39 20.05 14.58
C THR A 227 -12.20 20.36 15.82
N GLU A 228 -12.66 19.36 16.58
CA GLU A 228 -13.59 19.53 17.68
C GLU A 228 -13.06 18.96 19.01
N LEU A 229 -12.30 17.87 19.00
CA LEU A 229 -11.84 17.21 20.22
C LEU A 229 -10.46 17.67 20.71
N GLY A 230 -9.79 18.55 19.96
CA GLY A 230 -8.53 19.18 20.31
C GLY A 230 -7.32 18.27 20.27
N PHE A 231 -7.33 17.23 19.41
CA PHE A 231 -6.15 16.43 19.12
C PHE A 231 -5.30 17.07 18.04
N ALA A 232 -3.97 16.97 18.17
CA ALA A 232 -3.03 17.35 17.13
C ALA A 232 -2.95 16.28 16.05
N ASP A 233 -2.98 16.68 14.78
CA ASP A 233 -2.74 15.80 13.63
C ASP A 233 -1.23 15.54 13.48
N VAL A 234 -0.83 14.28 13.38
CA VAL A 234 0.59 13.87 13.28
C VAL A 234 1.17 14.00 11.89
N VAL A 235 0.32 13.89 10.88
CA VAL A 235 0.78 13.82 9.48
C VAL A 235 1.02 15.21 8.90
N GLY A 236 0.46 16.25 9.52
CA GLY A 236 0.58 17.64 9.05
C GLY A 236 -0.01 17.82 7.64
N GLY A 237 -0.64 18.92 7.39
CA GLY A 237 -1.22 19.29 6.11
C GLY A 237 -2.45 20.14 6.33
N GLU A 238 -2.69 21.09 5.45
CA GLU A 238 -3.89 21.92 5.50
C GLU A 238 -5.13 21.04 5.46
N ASN A 239 -6.11 21.38 6.30
CA ASN A 239 -7.45 20.82 6.30
C ASN A 239 -8.12 21.17 4.96
N GLU A 240 -7.84 20.42 3.90
CA GLU A 240 -8.62 20.50 2.69
C GLU A 240 -10.03 19.97 3.01
N ARG A 241 -10.90 20.89 3.42
CA ARG A 241 -12.35 20.69 3.35
C ARG A 241 -12.69 20.53 1.87
N LYS A 242 -12.82 19.31 1.37
CA LYS A 242 -13.61 19.12 0.15
C LYS A 242 -15.04 19.45 0.49
N PRO A 243 -15.67 20.42 -0.16
CA PRO A 243 -17.10 20.64 0.01
C PRO A 243 -17.86 19.37 -0.36
N ALA A 244 -18.92 19.10 0.39
CA ALA A 244 -19.83 17.98 0.22
C ALA A 244 -20.48 17.94 -1.17
#